data_e35df4265442e306230228eca770fe7e
#
_entry.id   e35df4265442e306230228eca770fe7e
#
_cell.length_a   1.000
_cell.length_b   1.000
_cell.length_c   1.000
_cell.angle_alpha   90.00
_cell.angle_beta   90.00
_cell.angle_gamma   90.00
#
_symmetry.space_group_name_H-M   'P 1'
#
loop_
_entity.id
_entity.type
_entity.pdbx_description
1 polymer ?
#
loop_
_entity_poly.entity_id
_entity_poly.type
_entity_poly.pdbx_seq_one_letter_code
_entity_poly.pdbx_strand_id
1 'polypeptide(L)'
;MRRFALAAALLLATPALAHHGWGSYDAAKIFTITAPVEHLDWSNPHAHLRLRHQGELWEATLAPLSRMQLRGLAEEMLKPGATVAVEGYPSTRTAREMRAERITVAGKTIELR
;
A
#
# COMPACT_ATOMS: atom_id res chain seq x y z
N MET A 1 52.57 -26.63 -20.33
CA MET A 1 51.32 -25.93 -20.65
C MET A 1 50.58 -25.59 -19.38
N ARG A 2 50.45 -24.34 -19.07
CA ARG A 2 49.68 -23.90 -17.91
C ARG A 2 48.23 -23.71 -18.32
N ARG A 3 47.32 -24.49 -17.77
CA ARG A 3 45.87 -24.29 -17.97
C ARG A 3 45.39 -23.28 -16.96
N PHE A 4 45.09 -22.08 -17.43
CA PHE A 4 44.36 -21.11 -16.60
C PHE A 4 42.91 -21.51 -16.58
N ALA A 5 42.42 -21.96 -15.41
CA ALA A 5 41.01 -22.10 -15.18
C ALA A 5 40.45 -20.71 -14.86
N LEU A 6 39.71 -20.14 -15.78
CA LEU A 6 38.88 -18.95 -15.50
C LEU A 6 37.75 -19.41 -14.61
N ALA A 7 37.84 -19.11 -13.33
CA ALA A 7 36.71 -19.20 -12.45
C ALA A 7 35.78 -18.02 -12.79
N ALA A 8 34.70 -18.30 -13.50
CA ALA A 8 33.63 -17.34 -13.69
C ALA A 8 32.89 -17.22 -12.36
N ALA A 9 33.18 -16.15 -11.63
CA ALA A 9 32.40 -15.78 -10.47
C ALA A 9 31.03 -15.33 -10.98
N LEU A 10 30.03 -16.22 -10.87
CA LEU A 10 28.63 -15.83 -11.02
C LEU A 10 28.31 -14.91 -9.85
N LEU A 11 28.32 -13.62 -10.08
CA LEU A 11 27.70 -12.65 -9.21
C LEU A 11 26.19 -12.87 -9.30
N LEU A 12 25.66 -13.66 -8.38
CA LEU A 12 24.22 -13.70 -8.12
C LEU A 12 23.84 -12.34 -7.58
N ALA A 13 23.41 -11.46 -8.48
CA ALA A 13 22.75 -10.24 -8.08
C ALA A 13 21.46 -10.65 -7.38
N THR A 14 21.47 -10.61 -6.04
CA THR A 14 20.22 -10.69 -5.27
C THR A 14 19.40 -9.50 -5.70
N PRO A 15 18.15 -9.69 -6.19
CA PRO A 15 17.29 -8.56 -6.47
C PRO A 15 17.16 -7.77 -5.17
N ALA A 16 17.45 -6.47 -5.22
CA ALA A 16 17.16 -5.59 -4.12
C ALA A 16 15.66 -5.68 -3.88
N LEU A 17 15.28 -6.34 -2.79
CA LEU A 17 13.89 -6.40 -2.36
C LEU A 17 13.49 -4.98 -2.05
N ALA A 18 12.69 -4.40 -2.93
CA ALA A 18 12.01 -3.16 -2.63
C ALA A 18 11.06 -3.45 -1.46
N HIS A 19 11.50 -3.17 -0.23
CA HIS A 19 10.74 -3.39 1.00
C HIS A 19 9.41 -2.64 1.03
N HIS A 20 9.18 -1.75 0.06
CA HIS A 20 8.02 -0.88 -0.08
C HIS A 20 7.23 -1.12 -1.37
N GLY A 21 7.57 -2.19 -2.13
CA GLY A 21 6.89 -2.54 -3.37
C GLY A 21 5.59 -3.30 -3.14
N TRP A 22 4.88 -3.50 -4.22
CA TRP A 22 3.63 -4.26 -4.24
C TRP A 22 3.83 -5.77 -4.04
N GLY A 23 5.06 -6.26 -4.10
CA GLY A 23 5.39 -7.67 -3.96
C GLY A 23 5.09 -8.31 -2.60
N SER A 24 4.86 -7.50 -1.56
CA SER A 24 4.45 -7.98 -0.23
C SER A 24 2.95 -8.11 -0.07
N TYR A 25 2.19 -7.93 -1.14
CA TYR A 25 0.73 -7.94 -1.13
C TYR A 25 0.21 -8.99 -2.11
N ASP A 26 -0.89 -9.65 -1.73
CA ASP A 26 -1.48 -10.72 -2.54
C ASP A 26 -2.40 -10.14 -3.60
N ALA A 27 -1.88 -10.00 -4.82
CA ALA A 27 -2.60 -9.44 -5.95
C ALA A 27 -3.80 -10.29 -6.41
N ALA A 28 -3.89 -11.54 -5.97
CA ALA A 28 -5.01 -12.43 -6.30
C ALA A 28 -6.19 -12.26 -5.34
N LYS A 29 -6.01 -11.53 -4.24
CA LYS A 29 -7.02 -11.38 -3.17
C LYS A 29 -7.47 -9.94 -2.98
N ILE A 30 -7.85 -9.28 -4.05
CA ILE A 30 -8.41 -7.93 -3.97
C ILE A 30 -9.68 -7.92 -3.13
N PHE A 31 -9.82 -6.92 -2.25
CA PHE A 31 -11.00 -6.74 -1.43
C PHE A 31 -11.23 -5.26 -1.11
N THR A 32 -12.40 -4.94 -0.59
CA THR A 32 -12.78 -3.58 -0.25
C THR A 32 -13.18 -3.49 1.22
N ILE A 33 -12.67 -2.46 1.90
CA ILE A 33 -13.14 -2.06 3.22
C ILE A 33 -13.93 -0.76 3.08
N THR A 34 -15.20 -0.81 3.46
CA THR A 34 -16.04 0.39 3.54
C THR A 34 -16.33 0.67 5.00
N ALA A 35 -15.82 1.79 5.52
CA ALA A 35 -15.93 2.12 6.94
C ALA A 35 -15.60 3.59 7.20
N PRO A 36 -15.99 4.13 8.36
CA PRO A 36 -15.46 5.40 8.81
C PRO A 36 -13.96 5.30 9.10
N VAL A 37 -13.22 6.36 8.78
CA VAL A 37 -11.82 6.49 9.19
C VAL A 37 -11.77 6.60 10.71
N GLU A 38 -10.99 5.74 11.37
CA GLU A 38 -10.75 5.83 12.81
C GLU A 38 -9.48 6.61 13.12
N HIS A 39 -8.45 6.49 12.28
CA HIS A 39 -7.20 7.21 12.41
C HIS A 39 -6.62 7.52 11.03
N LEU A 40 -6.06 8.71 10.89
CA LEU A 40 -5.31 9.14 9.70
C LEU A 40 -3.89 9.52 10.11
N ASP A 41 -2.93 8.91 9.41
CA ASP A 41 -1.54 9.36 9.39
C ASP A 41 -1.28 9.96 8.00
N TRP A 42 -1.22 11.27 7.93
CA TRP A 42 -0.98 12.02 6.70
C TRP A 42 0.47 12.45 6.64
N SER A 43 1.35 11.51 6.30
CA SER A 43 2.79 11.75 6.25
C SER A 43 3.44 10.98 5.11
N ASN A 44 4.64 11.40 4.72
CA ASN A 44 5.48 10.66 3.77
C ASN A 44 6.24 9.53 4.49
N PRO A 45 6.59 8.44 3.78
CA PRO A 45 6.48 8.24 2.32
C PRO A 45 5.08 7.88 1.83
N HIS A 46 4.17 7.46 2.70
CA HIS A 46 2.80 7.08 2.37
C HIS A 46 1.88 7.46 3.51
N ALA A 47 0.69 7.95 3.18
CA ALA A 47 -0.38 8.08 4.17
C ALA A 47 -0.92 6.70 4.56
N HIS A 48 -1.40 6.61 5.80
CA HIS A 48 -2.02 5.40 6.33
C HIS A 48 -3.37 5.72 6.95
N LEU A 49 -4.32 4.82 6.76
CA LEU A 49 -5.62 4.86 7.44
C LEU A 49 -5.76 3.66 8.36
N ARG A 50 -6.48 3.85 9.47
CA ARG A 50 -7.00 2.73 10.24
C ARG A 50 -8.51 2.68 10.09
N LEU A 51 -8.99 1.50 9.71
CA LEU A 51 -10.38 1.22 9.39
C LEU A 51 -10.80 -0.09 10.06
N ARG A 52 -12.05 -0.14 10.52
CA ARG A 52 -12.58 -1.39 11.06
C ARG A 52 -13.21 -2.22 9.96
N HIS A 53 -12.82 -3.49 9.92
CA HIS A 53 -13.31 -4.46 8.95
C HIS A 53 -13.60 -5.79 9.64
N GLN A 54 -14.84 -6.25 9.57
CA GLN A 54 -15.27 -7.50 10.21
C GLN A 54 -14.86 -7.58 11.70
N GLY A 55 -15.03 -6.47 12.42
CA GLY A 55 -14.72 -6.36 13.84
C GLY A 55 -13.24 -6.16 14.18
N GLU A 56 -12.34 -6.15 13.21
CA GLU A 56 -10.92 -5.98 13.40
C GLU A 56 -10.41 -4.65 12.83
N LEU A 57 -9.42 -4.07 13.47
CA LEU A 57 -8.78 -2.85 13.00
C LEU A 57 -7.72 -3.17 11.95
N TRP A 58 -7.92 -2.65 10.75
CA TRP A 58 -7.02 -2.79 9.63
C TRP A 58 -6.24 -1.50 9.39
N GLU A 59 -5.00 -1.64 8.94
CA GLU A 59 -4.20 -0.53 8.44
C GLU A 59 -4.15 -0.58 6.91
N ALA A 60 -4.54 0.52 6.28
CA ALA A 60 -4.47 0.68 4.84
C ALA A 60 -3.33 1.65 4.49
N THR A 61 -2.35 1.17 3.75
CA THR A 61 -1.30 1.99 3.18
C THR A 61 -1.81 2.59 1.87
N LEU A 62 -1.82 3.91 1.79
CA LEU A 62 -2.32 4.64 0.63
C LEU A 62 -1.18 4.92 -0.38
N ALA A 63 -0.88 6.18 -0.63
CA ALA A 63 0.10 6.60 -1.61
C ALA A 63 0.94 7.76 -1.08
N PRO A 64 2.00 8.17 -1.78
CA PRO A 64 2.70 9.41 -1.44
C PRO A 64 1.75 10.60 -1.48
N LEU A 65 1.92 11.53 -0.55
CA LEU A 65 1.03 12.68 -0.39
C LEU A 65 0.89 13.51 -1.67
N SER A 66 2.00 13.74 -2.36
CA SER A 66 2.01 14.52 -3.61
C SER A 66 1.13 13.89 -4.69
N ARG A 67 1.17 12.56 -4.81
CA ARG A 67 0.33 11.84 -5.78
C ARG A 67 -1.14 11.98 -5.47
N MET A 68 -1.51 11.82 -4.22
CA MET A 68 -2.91 11.93 -3.78
C MET A 68 -3.44 13.34 -3.98
N GLN A 69 -2.69 14.34 -3.56
CA GLN A 69 -3.05 15.75 -3.73
C GLN A 69 -3.22 16.12 -5.22
N LEU A 70 -2.29 15.69 -6.07
CA LEU A 70 -2.37 15.92 -7.51
C LEU A 70 -3.62 15.30 -8.14
N ARG A 71 -4.07 14.18 -7.60
CA ARG A 71 -5.26 13.46 -8.07
C ARG A 71 -6.55 13.90 -7.39
N GLY A 72 -6.51 14.92 -6.55
CA GLY A 72 -7.68 15.54 -5.95
C GLY A 72 -8.08 15.00 -4.57
N LEU A 73 -7.19 14.24 -3.89
CA LEU A 73 -7.42 13.77 -2.54
C LEU A 73 -6.70 14.68 -1.54
N ALA A 74 -7.47 15.38 -0.72
CA ALA A 74 -6.95 16.27 0.32
C ALA A 74 -7.03 15.59 1.69
N GLU A 75 -6.15 15.99 2.61
CA GLU A 75 -6.12 15.49 3.99
C GLU A 75 -7.47 15.60 4.69
N GLU A 76 -8.15 16.73 4.51
CA GLU A 76 -9.44 17.03 5.15
C GLU A 76 -10.54 16.03 4.76
N MET A 77 -10.42 15.41 3.59
CA MET A 77 -11.37 14.41 3.11
C MET A 77 -11.27 13.08 3.86
N LEU A 78 -10.15 12.84 4.52
CA LEU A 78 -9.83 11.57 5.20
C LEU A 78 -9.79 11.70 6.72
N LYS A 79 -10.29 12.80 7.29
CA LYS A 79 -10.33 12.97 8.74
C LYS A 79 -11.18 11.88 9.41
N PRO A 80 -10.87 11.54 10.68
CA PRO A 80 -11.67 10.59 11.43
C PRO A 80 -13.15 10.89 11.38
N GLY A 81 -13.96 9.86 11.13
CA GLY A 81 -15.40 9.96 10.91
C GLY A 81 -15.83 10.02 9.45
N ALA A 82 -14.96 10.35 8.51
CA ALA A 82 -15.26 10.29 7.08
C ALA A 82 -15.44 8.84 6.64
N THR A 83 -16.51 8.52 5.94
CA THR A 83 -16.71 7.18 5.38
C THR A 83 -15.96 7.06 4.06
N VAL A 84 -15.16 6.02 3.95
CA VAL A 84 -14.36 5.72 2.76
C VAL A 84 -14.59 4.29 2.31
N ALA A 85 -14.37 4.02 1.04
CA ALA A 85 -14.24 2.67 0.50
C ALA A 85 -12.82 2.51 -0.03
N VAL A 86 -12.05 1.63 0.58
CA VAL A 86 -10.66 1.37 0.21
C VAL A 86 -10.58 -0.01 -0.42
N GLU A 87 -10.20 -0.05 -1.68
CA GLU A 87 -10.00 -1.29 -2.42
C GLU A 87 -8.52 -1.58 -2.58
N GLY A 88 -8.10 -2.78 -2.27
CA GLY A 88 -6.69 -3.14 -2.34
C GLY A 88 -6.43 -4.61 -2.01
N TYR A 89 -5.20 -4.87 -1.61
CA TYR A 89 -4.65 -6.22 -1.47
C TYR A 89 -4.14 -6.44 -0.05
N PRO A 90 -4.43 -7.63 0.54
CA PRO A 90 -3.90 -7.92 1.87
C PRO A 90 -2.40 -8.15 1.83
N SER A 91 -1.72 -7.76 2.90
CA SER A 91 -0.31 -8.09 3.10
C SER A 91 -0.12 -9.59 3.24
N THR A 92 0.94 -10.12 2.64
CA THR A 92 1.36 -11.51 2.82
C THR A 92 2.23 -11.70 4.06
N ARG A 93 2.63 -10.60 4.73
CA ARG A 93 3.57 -10.61 5.85
C ARG A 93 2.97 -10.12 7.15
N THR A 94 2.09 -9.14 7.09
CA THR A 94 1.52 -8.48 8.26
C THR A 94 0.02 -8.67 8.29
N ALA A 95 -0.49 -9.26 9.37
CA ALA A 95 -1.93 -9.44 9.54
C ALA A 95 -2.65 -8.09 9.63
N ARG A 96 -3.83 -8.01 9.03
CA ARG A 96 -4.70 -6.82 9.05
C ARG A 96 -4.03 -5.56 8.49
N GLU A 97 -3.19 -5.74 7.48
CA GLU A 97 -2.61 -4.68 6.68
C GLU A 97 -2.99 -4.88 5.22
N MET A 98 -3.34 -3.80 4.54
CA MET A 98 -3.61 -3.80 3.10
C MET A 98 -2.88 -2.68 2.39
N ARG A 99 -2.59 -2.88 1.11
CA ARG A 99 -2.14 -1.82 0.21
C ARG A 99 -3.30 -1.39 -0.67
N ALA A 100 -3.64 -0.12 -0.60
CA ALA A 100 -4.76 0.41 -1.36
C ALA A 100 -4.40 0.64 -2.83
N GLU A 101 -5.23 0.11 -3.72
CA GLU A 101 -5.19 0.40 -5.16
C GLU A 101 -5.95 1.69 -5.47
N ARG A 102 -7.11 1.86 -4.83
CA ARG A 102 -7.96 3.05 -4.97
C ARG A 102 -8.76 3.31 -3.72
N ILE A 103 -9.19 4.55 -3.59
CA ILE A 103 -10.06 4.99 -2.51
C ILE A 103 -11.22 5.80 -3.06
N THR A 104 -12.41 5.56 -2.53
CA THR A 104 -13.60 6.35 -2.83
C THR A 104 -14.03 7.10 -1.58
N VAL A 105 -14.18 8.40 -1.69
CA VAL A 105 -14.64 9.28 -0.64
C VAL A 105 -15.40 10.49 -1.22
N ALA A 106 -16.49 10.89 -0.58
CA ALA A 106 -17.32 12.01 -1.02
C ALA A 106 -17.73 11.91 -2.52
N GLY A 107 -18.05 10.70 -2.99
CA GLY A 107 -18.44 10.45 -4.38
C GLY A 107 -17.31 10.47 -5.40
N LYS A 108 -16.05 10.59 -4.96
CA LYS A 108 -14.88 10.59 -5.82
C LYS A 108 -14.07 9.31 -5.63
N THR A 109 -13.64 8.71 -6.74
CA THR A 109 -12.70 7.59 -6.72
C THR A 109 -11.33 8.07 -7.18
N ILE A 110 -10.33 7.86 -6.35
CA ILE A 110 -8.95 8.26 -6.57
C ILE A 110 -8.09 7.00 -6.73
N GLU A 111 -7.41 6.87 -7.86
CA GLU A 111 -6.41 5.84 -8.08
C GLU A 111 -5.14 6.16 -7.29
N LEU A 112 -4.60 5.18 -6.57
CA LEU A 112 -3.46 5.38 -5.66
C LEU A 112 -2.16 4.78 -6.19
N ARG A 113 -2.24 3.87 -7.13
CA ARG A 113 -1.08 3.24 -7.75
C ARG A 113 -0.45 4.05 -8.87
#